data_b097e152b4a8fef87aa42bc597d33acd
#
_entry.id   b097e152b4a8fef87aa42bc597d33acd
#
_cell.length_a   1.000
_cell.length_b   1.000
_cell.length_c   1.000
_cell.angle_alpha   90.00
_cell.angle_beta   90.00
_cell.angle_gamma   90.00
#
_symmetry.space_group_name_H-M   'P 1'
#
loop_
_entity.id
_entity.type
_entity.pdbx_description
1 polymer ?
#
loop_
_entity_poly.entity_id
_entity_poly.type
_entity_poly.pdbx_seq_one_letter_code
_entity_poly.pdbx_strand_id
1 'polypeptide(L)'
;MGNCCRSPAAVAREDVKSSFSGHDHPRRDSNAGKKPPITVLTGVSKENIEEKYLVDRELGRGEFGVTYLCIDRESRELLACKSISKRKLRTAVDIDDVRREVAIMKHLPKNSSIVSLKEACEDDNAVHLVMELCEGGELFDRIVARGHYNERAAAAVTRTIMEVVQLCHKHGVIHRDLKPENFLFANKKENSPLKAIDFGLSIFFKPGERFSEIVGSPYYMAPEVLKRNYGPEIDIWSAGVILYILLCGVPPFWAESEQGVAQAILRGLIDFKRDPWPNISESAKILVKQMLEPDPKLRLTAKQVLEHTWLQNAKKAPNVPLGDVVKSRLKQFSMMNRFKRKALRVIADFFSIEEVEDFKEMFKKMDTDNDGIISIEDLKAGHRNFGSQLAESEVQMLIEAVSLVASNFTFINISS
;
A
#
# COMPACT_ATOMS: atom_id res chain seq x y z
N MET A 1 -3.56 29.55 -50.34
CA MET A 1 -4.88 30.11 -50.12
C MET A 1 -5.24 29.77 -48.68
N GLY A 2 -5.08 30.60 -47.73
CA GLY A 2 -5.78 31.82 -47.32
C GLY A 2 -6.85 31.40 -46.38
N ASN A 3 -7.02 31.82 -45.26
CA ASN A 3 -6.89 32.95 -44.40
C ASN A 3 -7.51 32.66 -43.03
N CYS A 4 -6.91 33.14 -42.03
CA CYS A 4 -7.41 34.12 -41.03
C CYS A 4 -8.58 33.64 -40.14
N CYS A 5 -8.31 33.69 -38.88
CA CYS A 5 -9.26 34.09 -37.93
C CYS A 5 -8.88 34.74 -36.66
N ARG A 6 -9.55 35.72 -36.28
CA ARG A 6 -9.38 36.70 -35.21
C ARG A 6 -9.95 36.20 -33.87
N SER A 7 -9.29 36.62 -32.79
CA SER A 7 -9.84 36.63 -31.43
C SER A 7 -10.93 37.69 -31.28
N PRO A 8 -11.86 37.55 -30.37
CA PRO A 8 -12.66 38.68 -29.87
C PRO A 8 -12.17 39.15 -28.49
N ALA A 9 -12.33 40.45 -28.37
CA ALA A 9 -11.87 41.35 -27.37
C ALA A 9 -12.47 41.19 -25.98
N ALA A 10 -11.72 41.71 -25.01
CA ALA A 10 -12.09 42.00 -23.66
C ALA A 10 -13.29 42.97 -23.57
N VAL A 11 -14.25 42.66 -22.70
CA VAL A 11 -15.29 43.58 -22.26
C VAL A 11 -15.01 43.97 -20.83
N ALA A 12 -14.73 45.22 -20.61
CA ALA A 12 -14.65 45.87 -19.32
C ALA A 12 -16.03 45.88 -18.65
N ARG A 13 -16.11 45.63 -17.37
CA ARG A 13 -17.27 45.92 -16.54
C ARG A 13 -16.97 47.05 -15.59
N GLU A 14 -17.82 48.07 -15.71
CA GLU A 14 -17.83 49.29 -14.94
C GLU A 14 -18.19 49.05 -13.46
N ASP A 15 -17.59 49.91 -12.62
CA ASP A 15 -17.85 50.01 -11.20
C ASP A 15 -19.25 50.56 -10.92
N VAL A 16 -20.02 49.86 -10.09
CA VAL A 16 -21.21 50.40 -9.42
C VAL A 16 -20.87 50.57 -7.94
N LYS A 17 -20.61 51.81 -7.55
CA LYS A 17 -20.60 52.22 -6.13
C LYS A 17 -22.03 52.26 -5.59
N SER A 18 -22.32 51.47 -4.57
CA SER A 18 -23.46 51.74 -3.70
C SER A 18 -22.96 51.91 -2.26
N SER A 19 -23.20 53.13 -1.78
CA SER A 19 -23.02 53.54 -0.40
C SER A 19 -24.08 52.91 0.50
N PHE A 20 -23.65 52.18 1.54
CA PHE A 20 -24.48 51.92 2.72
C PHE A 20 -23.69 52.20 3.98
N SER A 21 -24.35 52.96 4.82
CA SER A 21 -23.93 53.53 6.11
C SER A 21 -23.65 52.47 7.16
N GLY A 22 -22.75 52.81 8.09
CA GLY A 22 -22.22 51.99 9.13
C GLY A 22 -23.22 51.48 10.15
N HIS A 23 -22.94 50.26 10.60
CA HIS A 23 -23.28 49.82 11.93
C HIS A 23 -22.03 49.11 12.49
N ASP A 24 -21.57 49.65 13.60
CA ASP A 24 -20.50 49.09 14.42
C ASP A 24 -20.92 47.69 14.91
N HIS A 25 -20.20 46.69 14.42
CA HIS A 25 -20.16 45.38 15.07
C HIS A 25 -18.81 45.20 15.77
N PRO A 26 -18.81 44.70 17.02
CA PRO A 26 -17.59 44.51 17.79
C PRO A 26 -16.67 43.51 17.08
N ARG A 27 -15.40 43.91 16.93
CA ARG A 27 -14.31 43.04 16.44
C ARG A 27 -14.31 41.76 17.28
N ARG A 28 -14.73 40.64 16.69
CA ARG A 28 -14.43 39.32 17.24
C ARG A 28 -12.94 39.13 17.15
N ASP A 29 -12.29 39.08 18.29
CA ASP A 29 -10.93 38.62 18.46
C ASP A 29 -10.81 37.21 17.85
N SER A 30 -10.20 37.12 16.68
CA SER A 30 -9.86 35.85 16.01
C SER A 30 -8.61 35.22 16.63
N ASN A 31 -8.60 35.11 17.95
CA ASN A 31 -7.63 34.33 18.69
C ASN A 31 -8.28 33.03 19.16
N ALA A 32 -8.90 32.30 18.22
CA ALA A 32 -9.27 30.91 18.41
C ALA A 32 -7.97 30.14 18.58
N GLY A 33 -7.70 29.71 19.82
CA GLY A 33 -6.45 29.11 20.24
C GLY A 33 -6.01 27.99 19.28
N LYS A 34 -4.90 28.18 18.61
CA LYS A 34 -4.20 27.10 17.90
C LYS A 34 -3.90 26.04 18.95
N LYS A 35 -4.53 24.86 18.84
CA LYS A 35 -4.16 23.71 19.65
C LYS A 35 -2.63 23.53 19.54
N PRO A 36 -1.94 23.29 20.66
CA PRO A 36 -0.49 23.08 20.61
C PRO A 36 -0.17 21.95 19.62
N PRO A 37 0.91 22.08 18.84
CA PRO A 37 1.27 21.07 17.84
C PRO A 37 1.50 19.73 18.54
N ILE A 38 0.87 18.68 18.00
CA ILE A 38 0.94 17.32 18.53
C ILE A 38 2.39 16.83 18.45
N THR A 39 2.91 16.30 19.55
CA THR A 39 4.21 15.60 19.59
C THR A 39 3.95 14.12 19.32
N VAL A 40 4.50 13.60 18.23
CA VAL A 40 4.33 12.22 17.80
C VAL A 40 5.47 11.35 18.33
N LEU A 41 6.72 11.74 18.09
CA LEU A 41 7.87 10.95 18.50
C LEU A 41 8.29 11.32 19.93
N THR A 42 8.55 10.31 20.77
CA THR A 42 9.06 10.51 22.13
C THR A 42 10.59 10.55 22.12
N GLY A 43 11.18 11.52 22.85
CA GLY A 43 12.65 11.59 23.00
C GLY A 43 13.40 12.10 21.78
N VAL A 44 12.71 12.75 20.84
CA VAL A 44 13.33 13.38 19.67
C VAL A 44 13.16 14.90 19.79
N SER A 45 14.22 15.66 19.52
CA SER A 45 14.13 17.12 19.42
C SER A 45 13.29 17.52 18.21
N LYS A 46 12.52 18.60 18.35
CA LYS A 46 11.86 19.21 17.20
C LYS A 46 12.92 19.94 16.39
N GLU A 47 13.16 19.44 15.19
CA GLU A 47 14.14 19.98 14.27
C GLU A 47 13.48 20.25 12.92
N ASN A 48 13.75 21.42 12.35
CA ASN A 48 13.34 21.68 10.97
C ASN A 48 14.18 20.82 10.04
N ILE A 49 13.53 19.88 9.33
CA ILE A 49 14.19 18.96 8.39
C ILE A 49 15.07 19.71 7.36
N GLU A 50 14.67 20.93 6.97
CA GLU A 50 15.36 21.72 5.96
C GLU A 50 16.70 22.31 6.46
N GLU A 51 16.94 22.35 7.77
CA GLU A 51 18.24 22.78 8.30
C GLU A 51 19.35 21.77 7.98
N LYS A 52 19.01 20.48 7.98
CA LYS A 52 19.94 19.38 7.79
C LYS A 52 19.90 18.80 6.38
N TYR A 53 18.73 18.77 5.77
CA TYR A 53 18.50 18.17 4.45
C TYR A 53 17.93 19.18 3.47
N LEU A 54 18.39 19.13 2.22
CA LEU A 54 17.74 19.78 1.10
C LEU A 54 16.66 18.85 0.55
N VAL A 55 15.40 19.19 0.72
CA VAL A 55 14.26 18.46 0.16
C VAL A 55 14.13 18.82 -1.32
N ASP A 56 14.08 17.80 -2.18
CA ASP A 56 13.99 17.94 -3.64
C ASP A 56 12.65 17.33 -4.13
N ARG A 57 12.65 16.62 -5.23
CA ARG A 57 11.47 16.10 -5.90
C ARG A 57 10.75 14.99 -5.14
N GLU A 58 9.44 14.88 -5.36
CA GLU A 58 8.63 13.76 -4.88
C GLU A 58 9.08 12.45 -5.56
N LEU A 59 9.28 11.41 -4.74
CA LEU A 59 9.56 10.04 -5.17
C LEU A 59 8.28 9.21 -5.20
N GLY A 60 7.38 9.44 -4.24
CA GLY A 60 6.13 8.73 -4.11
C GLY A 60 5.23 9.35 -3.04
N ARG A 61 3.96 8.94 -3.03
CA ARG A 61 2.98 9.42 -2.07
C ARG A 61 2.15 8.25 -1.55
N GLY A 62 2.03 8.16 -0.24
CA GLY A 62 1.16 7.23 0.47
C GLY A 62 -0.01 7.96 1.16
N GLU A 63 -0.78 7.22 1.92
CA GLU A 63 -1.96 7.69 2.63
C GLU A 63 -1.64 8.85 3.58
N PHE A 64 -0.68 8.67 4.48
CA PHE A 64 -0.36 9.66 5.52
C PHE A 64 0.71 10.65 5.11
N GLY A 65 1.45 10.42 4.04
CA GLY A 65 2.59 11.26 3.72
C GLY A 65 3.12 11.15 2.31
N VAL A 66 4.18 11.90 2.08
CA VAL A 66 4.90 11.98 0.80
C VAL A 66 6.35 11.61 1.02
N THR A 67 6.91 10.82 0.13
CA THR A 67 8.35 10.50 0.14
C THR A 67 9.05 11.38 -0.88
N TYR A 68 10.05 12.11 -0.43
CA TYR A 68 10.87 13.00 -1.23
C TYR A 68 12.30 12.47 -1.37
N LEU A 69 12.95 12.82 -2.48
CA LEU A 69 14.39 12.80 -2.55
C LEU A 69 14.92 13.93 -1.64
N CYS A 70 15.86 13.61 -0.78
CA CYS A 70 16.54 14.63 0.00
C CYS A 70 18.06 14.43 -0.05
N ILE A 71 18.78 15.52 0.18
CA ILE A 71 20.24 15.57 0.11
C ILE A 71 20.73 16.04 1.46
N ASP A 72 21.52 15.25 2.12
CA ASP A 72 22.22 15.65 3.35
C ASP A 72 23.14 16.83 3.04
N ARG A 73 22.98 17.93 3.73
CA ARG A 73 23.72 19.18 3.41
C ARG A 73 25.21 19.06 3.68
N GLU A 74 25.59 18.26 4.67
CA GLU A 74 26.99 18.06 5.07
C GLU A 74 27.67 17.00 4.20
N SER A 75 27.13 15.77 4.18
CA SER A 75 27.75 14.64 3.47
C SER A 75 27.46 14.62 1.97
N ARG A 76 26.44 15.37 1.51
CA ARG A 76 25.93 15.37 0.12
C ARG A 76 25.34 14.03 -0.30
N GLU A 77 25.05 13.16 0.66
CA GLU A 77 24.43 11.87 0.42
C GLU A 77 22.98 12.04 -0.06
N LEU A 78 22.59 11.26 -1.08
CA LEU A 78 21.22 11.19 -1.58
C LEU A 78 20.44 10.19 -0.75
N LEU A 79 19.30 10.63 -0.20
CA LEU A 79 18.46 9.88 0.72
C LEU A 79 16.98 9.99 0.31
N ALA A 80 16.15 9.12 0.84
CA ALA A 80 14.70 9.23 0.77
C ALA A 80 14.15 9.75 2.12
N CYS A 81 13.23 10.69 2.08
CA CYS A 81 12.56 11.25 3.26
C CYS A 81 11.06 11.02 3.15
N LYS A 82 10.49 10.11 3.96
CA LYS A 82 9.04 9.91 4.12
C LYS A 82 8.53 10.94 5.12
N SER A 83 7.82 11.95 4.64
CA SER A 83 7.24 13.01 5.46
C SER A 83 5.77 12.72 5.71
N ILE A 84 5.42 12.40 6.94
CA ILE A 84 4.08 12.02 7.40
C ILE A 84 3.42 13.25 8.00
N SER A 85 2.33 13.74 7.39
CA SER A 85 1.65 14.96 7.82
C SER A 85 0.92 14.76 9.15
N LYS A 86 1.23 15.56 10.16
CA LYS A 86 0.54 15.53 11.47
C LYS A 86 -0.94 15.91 11.37
N ARG A 87 -1.34 16.65 10.33
CA ARG A 87 -2.75 16.97 10.06
C ARG A 87 -3.57 15.74 9.68
N LYS A 88 -2.93 14.71 9.17
CA LYS A 88 -3.55 13.43 8.81
C LYS A 88 -3.60 12.44 9.98
N LEU A 89 -2.81 12.65 11.03
CA LEU A 89 -2.82 11.83 12.24
C LEU A 89 -3.93 12.36 13.18
N ARG A 90 -5.10 11.79 13.07
CA ARG A 90 -6.31 12.28 13.74
C ARG A 90 -6.61 11.54 15.03
N THR A 91 -6.21 10.28 15.10
CA THR A 91 -6.48 9.38 16.22
C THR A 91 -5.20 9.05 16.99
N ALA A 92 -5.34 8.56 18.22
CA ALA A 92 -4.22 8.02 18.97
C ALA A 92 -3.60 6.80 18.26
N VAL A 93 -4.42 6.03 17.54
CA VAL A 93 -3.99 4.86 16.74
C VAL A 93 -3.05 5.29 15.62
N ASP A 94 -3.40 6.34 14.85
CA ASP A 94 -2.53 6.85 13.78
C ASP A 94 -1.15 7.27 14.31
N ILE A 95 -1.15 7.90 15.50
CA ILE A 95 0.09 8.33 16.15
C ILE A 95 0.91 7.11 16.59
N ASP A 96 0.26 6.10 17.17
CA ASP A 96 0.93 4.89 17.63
C ASP A 96 1.43 4.05 16.45
N ASP A 97 0.75 4.06 15.31
CA ASP A 97 1.21 3.41 14.08
C ASP A 97 2.51 4.04 13.56
N VAL A 98 2.61 5.36 13.54
CA VAL A 98 3.85 6.06 13.17
C VAL A 98 4.98 5.76 14.16
N ARG A 99 4.69 5.77 15.44
CA ARG A 99 5.66 5.40 16.49
C ARG A 99 6.17 3.99 16.31
N ARG A 100 5.26 3.06 16.00
CA ARG A 100 5.54 1.64 15.80
C ARG A 100 6.38 1.42 14.54
N GLU A 101 6.09 2.09 13.42
CA GLU A 101 6.92 2.05 12.21
C GLU A 101 8.36 2.45 12.53
N VAL A 102 8.55 3.59 13.20
CA VAL A 102 9.89 4.07 13.61
C VAL A 102 10.58 3.09 14.57
N ALA A 103 9.84 2.56 15.54
CA ALA A 103 10.38 1.60 16.52
C ALA A 103 10.83 0.30 15.82
N ILE A 104 10.04 -0.23 14.88
CA ILE A 104 10.37 -1.43 14.12
C ILE A 104 11.61 -1.20 13.24
N MET A 105 11.66 -0.08 12.51
CA MET A 105 12.80 0.22 11.64
C MET A 105 14.11 0.41 12.44
N LYS A 106 14.03 0.91 13.67
CA LYS A 106 15.18 1.02 14.60
C LYS A 106 15.56 -0.32 15.24
N HIS A 107 14.58 -1.19 15.45
CA HIS A 107 14.75 -2.49 16.11
C HIS A 107 15.38 -3.54 15.20
N LEU A 108 14.98 -3.54 13.92
CA LEU A 108 15.51 -4.50 12.96
C LEU A 108 17.01 -4.25 12.71
N PRO A 109 17.82 -5.31 12.67
CA PRO A 109 19.25 -5.17 12.42
C PRO A 109 19.51 -4.68 10.99
N LYS A 110 20.58 -3.93 10.79
CA LYS A 110 21.02 -3.52 9.45
C LYS A 110 21.18 -4.75 8.55
N ASN A 111 20.55 -4.72 7.40
CA ASN A 111 20.53 -5.81 6.44
C ASN A 111 20.52 -5.26 5.00
N SER A 112 21.21 -5.95 4.08
CA SER A 112 21.25 -5.54 2.67
C SER A 112 19.90 -5.59 1.97
N SER A 113 18.93 -6.36 2.49
CA SER A 113 17.60 -6.56 1.91
C SER A 113 16.49 -5.81 2.64
N ILE A 114 16.84 -4.92 3.58
CA ILE A 114 15.90 -4.01 4.25
C ILE A 114 16.44 -2.59 4.12
N VAL A 115 15.55 -1.63 3.86
CA VAL A 115 15.92 -0.22 3.83
C VAL A 115 16.40 0.23 5.22
N SER A 116 17.53 0.93 5.27
CA SER A 116 18.08 1.42 6.53
C SER A 116 17.49 2.78 6.88
N LEU A 117 16.90 2.90 8.07
CA LEU A 117 16.55 4.18 8.66
C LEU A 117 17.83 4.89 9.11
N LYS A 118 18.07 6.09 8.59
CA LYS A 118 19.19 6.95 8.99
C LYS A 118 18.80 7.78 10.21
N GLU A 119 17.61 8.37 10.16
CA GLU A 119 17.11 9.28 11.19
C GLU A 119 15.58 9.35 11.18
N ALA A 120 14.99 9.60 12.33
CA ALA A 120 13.59 10.00 12.45
C ALA A 120 13.53 11.27 13.31
N CYS A 121 12.94 12.32 12.79
CA CYS A 121 12.73 13.60 13.44
C CYS A 121 11.31 14.12 13.20
N GLU A 122 10.91 15.17 13.90
CA GLU A 122 9.62 15.81 13.67
C GLU A 122 9.73 17.33 13.78
N ASP A 123 8.95 18.04 12.98
CA ASP A 123 8.68 19.46 13.11
C ASP A 123 7.22 19.72 13.54
N ASP A 124 6.74 20.94 13.44
CA ASP A 124 5.37 21.29 13.82
C ASP A 124 4.32 20.70 12.86
N ASN A 125 4.67 20.34 11.64
CA ASN A 125 3.77 19.93 10.58
C ASN A 125 3.82 18.44 10.24
N ALA A 126 4.98 17.79 10.40
CA ALA A 126 5.22 16.43 9.95
C ALA A 126 6.20 15.66 10.83
N VAL A 127 6.12 14.34 10.72
CA VAL A 127 7.17 13.39 11.14
C VAL A 127 7.94 12.99 9.90
N HIS A 128 9.28 13.00 9.98
CA HIS A 128 10.17 12.71 8.88
C HIS A 128 11.01 11.46 9.17
N LEU A 129 10.90 10.46 8.30
CA LEU A 129 11.73 9.27 8.32
C LEU A 129 12.74 9.40 7.18
N VAL A 130 13.98 9.70 7.52
CA VAL A 130 15.09 9.79 6.56
C VAL A 130 15.76 8.43 6.45
N MET A 131 15.82 7.92 5.24
CA MET A 131 16.25 6.55 4.98
C MET A 131 17.10 6.45 3.71
N GLU A 132 17.72 5.31 3.54
CA GLU A 132 18.46 4.94 2.34
C GLU A 132 17.60 5.11 1.08
N LEU A 133 18.17 5.70 0.04
CA LEU A 133 17.50 5.86 -1.26
C LEU A 133 17.60 4.59 -2.10
N CYS A 134 16.46 4.12 -2.63
CA CYS A 134 16.36 3.02 -3.56
C CYS A 134 15.96 3.54 -4.96
N GLU A 135 16.92 3.58 -5.90
CA GLU A 135 16.71 4.12 -7.25
C GLU A 135 16.57 3.05 -8.34
N GLY A 136 16.64 1.78 -7.97
CA GLY A 136 16.69 0.68 -8.93
C GLY A 136 15.33 0.30 -9.54
N GLY A 137 14.23 0.91 -9.08
CA GLY A 137 12.86 0.65 -9.54
C GLY A 137 12.16 -0.50 -8.81
N GLU A 138 10.85 -0.61 -9.04
CA GLU A 138 10.00 -1.64 -8.44
C GLU A 138 10.35 -3.04 -8.96
N LEU A 139 10.07 -4.07 -8.16
CA LEU A 139 10.41 -5.46 -8.44
C LEU A 139 9.92 -5.92 -9.83
N PHE A 140 8.64 -5.79 -10.12
CA PHE A 140 8.08 -6.30 -11.38
C PHE A 140 8.53 -5.52 -12.60
N ASP A 141 8.70 -4.21 -12.48
CA ASP A 141 9.21 -3.40 -13.60
C ASP A 141 10.60 -3.80 -14.03
N ARG A 142 11.44 -4.08 -13.04
CA ARG A 142 12.79 -4.51 -13.30
C ARG A 142 12.86 -5.89 -13.93
N ILE A 143 11.96 -6.81 -13.51
CA ILE A 143 11.83 -8.13 -14.12
C ILE A 143 11.37 -7.99 -15.58
N VAL A 144 10.39 -7.15 -15.84
CA VAL A 144 9.88 -6.90 -17.21
C VAL A 144 10.93 -6.27 -18.11
N ALA A 145 11.74 -5.34 -17.57
CA ALA A 145 12.80 -4.66 -18.32
C ALA A 145 13.98 -5.59 -18.66
N ARG A 146 14.17 -6.68 -17.92
CA ARG A 146 15.20 -7.68 -18.22
C ARG A 146 14.75 -8.58 -19.38
N GLY A 147 15.66 -8.82 -20.34
CA GLY A 147 15.34 -9.67 -21.52
C GLY A 147 15.01 -11.11 -21.17
N HIS A 148 15.62 -11.66 -20.14
CA HIS A 148 15.48 -13.06 -19.71
C HIS A 148 14.91 -13.15 -18.31
N TYR A 149 13.81 -13.92 -18.19
CA TYR A 149 13.21 -14.24 -16.91
C TYR A 149 12.82 -15.73 -16.87
N ASN A 150 13.24 -16.42 -15.82
CA ASN A 150 13.11 -17.88 -15.68
C ASN A 150 12.88 -18.25 -14.20
N GLU A 151 12.60 -19.52 -13.91
CA GLU A 151 12.40 -20.02 -12.54
C GLU A 151 13.60 -19.72 -11.62
N ARG A 152 14.82 -19.71 -12.16
CA ARG A 152 16.02 -19.39 -11.38
C ARG A 152 16.00 -17.95 -10.88
N ALA A 153 15.58 -17.02 -11.72
CA ALA A 153 15.39 -15.62 -11.33
C ALA A 153 14.27 -15.46 -10.31
N ALA A 154 13.13 -16.16 -10.51
CA ALA A 154 12.03 -16.20 -9.55
C ALA A 154 12.50 -16.76 -8.19
N ALA A 155 13.29 -17.83 -8.19
CA ALA A 155 13.82 -18.42 -6.97
C ALA A 155 14.77 -17.46 -6.21
N ALA A 156 15.62 -16.71 -6.93
CA ALA A 156 16.50 -15.72 -6.31
C ALA A 156 15.72 -14.60 -5.63
N VAL A 157 14.68 -14.06 -6.29
CA VAL A 157 13.78 -13.04 -5.72
C VAL A 157 13.04 -13.60 -4.50
N THR A 158 12.44 -14.78 -4.63
CA THR A 158 11.70 -15.43 -3.53
C THR A 158 12.60 -15.68 -2.33
N ARG A 159 13.85 -16.11 -2.54
CA ARG A 159 14.82 -16.26 -1.47
C ARG A 159 15.03 -14.96 -0.72
N THR A 160 15.27 -13.84 -1.41
CA THR A 160 15.48 -12.54 -0.77
C THR A 160 14.25 -12.10 0.03
N ILE A 161 13.04 -12.26 -0.52
CA ILE A 161 11.80 -11.96 0.21
C ILE A 161 11.71 -12.81 1.48
N MET A 162 11.99 -14.11 1.39
CA MET A 162 11.91 -15.02 2.53
C MET A 162 13.01 -14.78 3.58
N GLU A 163 14.17 -14.32 3.19
CA GLU A 163 15.23 -13.87 4.10
C GLU A 163 14.78 -12.63 4.90
N VAL A 164 14.09 -11.69 4.25
CA VAL A 164 13.48 -10.54 4.94
C VAL A 164 12.42 -11.01 5.93
N VAL A 165 11.49 -11.89 5.51
CA VAL A 165 10.44 -12.43 6.38
C VAL A 165 11.05 -13.17 7.58
N GLN A 166 12.05 -14.02 7.35
CA GLN A 166 12.74 -14.74 8.41
C GLN A 166 13.41 -13.79 9.41
N LEU A 167 14.04 -12.71 8.91
CA LEU A 167 14.67 -11.71 9.76
C LEU A 167 13.62 -11.00 10.63
N CYS A 168 12.51 -10.55 10.03
CA CYS A 168 11.41 -9.93 10.75
C CYS A 168 10.86 -10.85 11.84
N HIS A 169 10.48 -12.08 11.49
CA HIS A 169 9.90 -13.05 12.44
C HIS A 169 10.87 -13.39 13.58
N LYS A 170 12.18 -13.54 13.27
CA LYS A 170 13.22 -13.78 14.29
C LYS A 170 13.32 -12.64 15.30
N HIS A 171 13.01 -11.41 14.88
CA HIS A 171 13.05 -10.22 15.74
C HIS A 171 11.66 -9.83 16.27
N GLY A 172 10.68 -10.73 16.20
CA GLY A 172 9.34 -10.51 16.75
C GLY A 172 8.53 -9.47 15.97
N VAL A 173 8.71 -9.38 14.65
CA VAL A 173 7.98 -8.47 13.76
C VAL A 173 7.22 -9.24 12.70
N ILE A 174 5.92 -8.94 12.52
CA ILE A 174 5.11 -9.35 11.37
C ILE A 174 5.05 -8.15 10.41
N HIS A 175 5.29 -8.38 9.11
CA HIS A 175 5.27 -7.31 8.10
C HIS A 175 3.85 -6.83 7.77
N ARG A 176 2.92 -7.74 7.60
CA ARG A 176 1.48 -7.57 7.31
C ARG A 176 1.11 -6.98 5.94
N ASP A 177 2.05 -6.41 5.18
CA ASP A 177 1.78 -5.84 3.85
C ASP A 177 2.88 -6.21 2.83
N LEU A 178 3.22 -7.49 2.75
CA LEU A 178 4.14 -7.97 1.72
C LEU A 178 3.44 -7.94 0.37
N LYS A 179 3.98 -7.11 -0.53
CA LYS A 179 3.57 -6.97 -1.93
C LYS A 179 4.74 -6.50 -2.78
N PRO A 180 4.72 -6.72 -4.10
CA PRO A 180 5.84 -6.35 -4.98
C PRO A 180 6.23 -4.89 -4.92
N GLU A 181 5.25 -4.00 -4.67
CA GLU A 181 5.44 -2.55 -4.58
C GLU A 181 6.29 -2.14 -3.37
N ASN A 182 6.31 -2.96 -2.32
CA ASN A 182 7.11 -2.74 -1.12
C ASN A 182 8.53 -3.29 -1.24
N PHE A 183 8.94 -3.71 -2.47
CA PHE A 183 10.29 -4.15 -2.79
C PHE A 183 10.89 -3.33 -3.92
N LEU A 184 11.95 -2.57 -3.59
CA LEU A 184 12.71 -1.80 -4.57
C LEU A 184 14.14 -2.33 -4.71
N PHE A 185 14.69 -2.22 -5.89
CA PHE A 185 16.12 -2.40 -6.06
C PHE A 185 16.89 -1.18 -5.57
N ALA A 186 17.97 -1.39 -4.84
CA ALA A 186 18.78 -0.31 -4.25
C ALA A 186 19.33 0.65 -5.31
N ASN A 187 19.74 0.13 -6.46
CA ASN A 187 20.33 0.93 -7.54
C ASN A 187 20.05 0.31 -8.92
N LYS A 188 20.48 0.99 -9.98
CA LYS A 188 20.25 0.58 -11.39
C LYS A 188 21.19 -0.53 -11.88
N LYS A 189 22.17 -0.97 -11.08
CA LYS A 189 23.10 -2.05 -11.49
C LYS A 189 22.36 -3.37 -11.61
N GLU A 190 22.81 -4.23 -12.49
CA GLU A 190 22.16 -5.53 -12.78
C GLU A 190 22.04 -6.42 -11.53
N ASN A 191 23.07 -6.48 -10.74
CA ASN A 191 23.16 -7.26 -9.49
C ASN A 191 22.77 -6.46 -8.25
N SER A 192 21.97 -5.41 -8.41
CA SER A 192 21.48 -4.59 -7.30
C SER A 192 20.73 -5.43 -6.28
N PRO A 193 20.96 -5.24 -4.97
CA PRO A 193 20.16 -5.90 -3.95
C PRO A 193 18.69 -5.40 -4.01
N LEU A 194 17.77 -6.33 -3.73
CA LEU A 194 16.36 -6.05 -3.55
C LEU A 194 16.11 -5.74 -2.08
N LYS A 195 15.37 -4.68 -1.78
CA LYS A 195 15.11 -4.19 -0.42
C LYS A 195 13.63 -4.03 -0.13
N ALA A 196 13.20 -4.50 1.04
CA ALA A 196 11.91 -4.11 1.62
C ALA A 196 11.99 -2.66 2.11
N ILE A 197 10.96 -1.85 1.79
CA ILE A 197 11.02 -0.38 1.96
C ILE A 197 9.94 0.21 2.85
N ASP A 198 8.90 -0.53 3.20
CA ASP A 198 7.74 0.00 3.94
C ASP A 198 7.35 -0.94 5.09
N PHE A 199 7.37 -0.40 6.32
CA PHE A 199 7.01 -1.09 7.56
C PHE A 199 5.80 -0.42 8.24
N GLY A 200 5.06 0.44 7.54
CA GLY A 200 3.95 1.21 8.10
C GLY A 200 2.81 0.36 8.67
N LEU A 201 2.58 -0.85 8.12
CA LEU A 201 1.59 -1.79 8.66
C LEU A 201 2.19 -2.88 9.55
N SER A 202 3.50 -2.88 9.78
CA SER A 202 4.17 -3.91 10.56
C SER A 202 3.87 -3.80 12.06
N ILE A 203 3.94 -4.93 12.77
CA ILE A 203 3.63 -4.99 14.20
C ILE A 203 4.62 -5.89 14.94
N PHE A 204 4.91 -5.55 16.19
CA PHE A 204 5.61 -6.47 17.09
C PHE A 204 4.68 -7.60 17.52
N PHE A 205 5.21 -8.80 17.71
CA PHE A 205 4.47 -9.94 18.23
C PHE A 205 5.30 -10.77 19.20
N LYS A 206 4.60 -11.45 20.10
CA LYS A 206 5.16 -12.47 20.98
C LYS A 206 4.73 -13.86 20.50
N PRO A 207 5.50 -14.93 20.79
CA PRO A 207 5.08 -16.29 20.45
C PRO A 207 3.68 -16.61 20.96
N GLY A 208 2.80 -17.07 20.07
CA GLY A 208 1.41 -17.40 20.38
C GLY A 208 0.44 -16.21 20.37
N GLU A 209 0.89 -14.99 20.22
CA GLU A 209 0.04 -13.82 20.10
C GLU A 209 -0.77 -13.84 18.80
N ARG A 210 -2.03 -13.43 18.87
CA ARG A 210 -2.97 -13.40 17.72
C ARG A 210 -3.56 -12.02 17.57
N PHE A 211 -3.82 -11.65 16.31
CA PHE A 211 -4.34 -10.34 15.89
C PHE A 211 -5.66 -10.49 15.17
N SER A 212 -6.49 -9.43 15.20
CA SER A 212 -7.85 -9.44 14.64
C SER A 212 -8.14 -8.34 13.64
N GLU A 213 -7.23 -7.37 13.49
CA GLU A 213 -7.40 -6.26 12.54
C GLU A 213 -7.29 -6.76 11.10
N ILE A 214 -8.19 -6.33 10.22
CA ILE A 214 -8.05 -6.59 8.78
C ILE A 214 -7.12 -5.52 8.21
N VAL A 215 -5.92 -5.92 7.85
CA VAL A 215 -4.89 -5.02 7.30
C VAL A 215 -4.15 -5.68 6.14
N GLY A 216 -3.55 -4.85 5.29
CA GLY A 216 -2.75 -5.30 4.15
C GLY A 216 -3.48 -5.13 2.81
N SER A 217 -2.86 -5.56 1.75
CA SER A 217 -3.38 -5.41 0.39
C SER A 217 -4.20 -6.64 -0.04
N PRO A 218 -5.43 -6.47 -0.56
CA PRO A 218 -6.43 -7.54 -0.74
C PRO A 218 -5.92 -8.80 -1.42
N TYR A 219 -5.22 -8.66 -2.55
CA TYR A 219 -4.73 -9.82 -3.31
C TYR A 219 -3.71 -10.68 -2.56
N TYR A 220 -3.08 -10.13 -1.51
CA TYR A 220 -2.00 -10.75 -0.75
C TYR A 220 -2.44 -11.20 0.65
N MET A 221 -3.68 -10.90 1.05
CA MET A 221 -4.21 -11.28 2.37
C MET A 221 -4.34 -12.79 2.52
N ALA A 222 -3.95 -13.28 3.70
CA ALA A 222 -4.18 -14.66 4.07
C ALA A 222 -5.65 -14.89 4.53
N PRO A 223 -6.21 -16.11 4.36
CA PRO A 223 -7.58 -16.39 4.78
C PRO A 223 -7.84 -16.16 6.27
N GLU A 224 -6.85 -16.34 7.13
CA GLU A 224 -6.96 -16.08 8.57
C GLU A 224 -6.98 -14.58 8.92
N VAL A 225 -6.49 -13.68 8.06
CA VAL A 225 -6.68 -12.22 8.20
C VAL A 225 -8.16 -11.89 8.02
N LEU A 226 -8.77 -12.43 6.96
CA LEU A 226 -10.21 -12.27 6.70
C LEU A 226 -11.08 -12.85 7.82
N LYS A 227 -10.58 -13.89 8.52
CA LYS A 227 -11.24 -14.51 9.70
C LYS A 227 -10.90 -13.80 11.02
N ARG A 228 -10.15 -12.70 10.98
CA ARG A 228 -9.77 -11.90 12.15
C ARG A 228 -9.08 -12.69 13.28
N ASN A 229 -8.24 -13.67 12.94
CA ASN A 229 -7.46 -14.46 13.91
C ASN A 229 -6.16 -14.94 13.27
N TYR A 230 -5.12 -14.13 13.31
CA TYR A 230 -3.88 -14.41 12.61
C TYR A 230 -2.62 -14.14 13.44
N GLY A 231 -1.51 -14.64 12.97
CA GLY A 231 -0.17 -14.44 13.49
C GLY A 231 0.84 -14.27 12.34
N PRO A 232 2.13 -14.53 12.57
CA PRO A 232 3.20 -14.30 11.60
C PRO A 232 3.09 -15.16 10.33
N GLU A 233 2.29 -16.20 10.33
CA GLU A 233 2.10 -17.11 9.19
C GLU A 233 1.52 -16.40 7.97
N ILE A 234 0.87 -15.24 8.15
CA ILE A 234 0.31 -14.43 7.06
C ILE A 234 1.37 -13.92 6.08
N ASP A 235 2.58 -13.61 6.57
CA ASP A 235 3.67 -13.14 5.71
C ASP A 235 4.14 -14.24 4.75
N ILE A 236 4.06 -15.51 5.17
CA ILE A 236 4.39 -16.65 4.28
C ILE A 236 3.36 -16.78 3.16
N TRP A 237 2.06 -16.61 3.49
CA TRP A 237 1.00 -16.58 2.48
C TRP A 237 1.23 -15.46 1.46
N SER A 238 1.43 -14.23 1.92
CA SER A 238 1.67 -13.08 1.04
C SER A 238 2.89 -13.28 0.13
N ALA A 239 3.99 -13.82 0.68
CA ALA A 239 5.17 -14.21 -0.11
C ALA A 239 4.85 -15.33 -1.12
N GLY A 240 3.96 -16.26 -0.76
CA GLY A 240 3.47 -17.31 -1.66
C GLY A 240 2.65 -16.76 -2.82
N VAL A 241 1.82 -15.74 -2.58
CA VAL A 241 1.10 -15.01 -3.63
C VAL A 241 2.10 -14.31 -4.57
N ILE A 242 3.11 -13.64 -4.03
CA ILE A 242 4.17 -13.01 -4.84
C ILE A 242 4.88 -14.06 -5.70
N LEU A 243 5.25 -15.22 -5.12
CA LEU A 243 5.88 -16.32 -5.86
C LEU A 243 4.97 -16.84 -6.99
N TYR A 244 3.68 -17.04 -6.72
CA TYR A 244 2.73 -17.46 -7.76
C TYR A 244 2.72 -16.47 -8.92
N ILE A 245 2.63 -15.15 -8.64
CA ILE A 245 2.65 -14.10 -9.68
C ILE A 245 3.98 -14.10 -10.43
N LEU A 246 5.11 -14.25 -9.73
CA LEU A 246 6.42 -14.35 -10.36
C LEU A 246 6.51 -15.49 -11.37
N LEU A 247 5.82 -16.61 -11.13
CA LEU A 247 5.87 -17.79 -12.01
C LEU A 247 4.89 -17.73 -13.16
N CYS A 248 3.71 -17.09 -13.02
CA CYS A 248 2.68 -17.13 -14.06
C CYS A 248 2.17 -15.75 -14.53
N GLY A 249 2.53 -14.66 -13.83
CA GLY A 249 2.20 -13.30 -14.21
C GLY A 249 0.82 -12.80 -13.78
N VAL A 250 0.03 -13.62 -13.05
CA VAL A 250 -1.31 -13.27 -12.56
C VAL A 250 -1.47 -13.71 -11.11
N PRO A 251 -2.34 -13.06 -10.31
CA PRO A 251 -2.59 -13.49 -8.94
C PRO A 251 -3.31 -14.85 -8.88
N PRO A 252 -3.07 -15.65 -7.82
CA PRO A 252 -3.73 -16.95 -7.64
C PRO A 252 -5.23 -16.83 -7.37
N PHE A 253 -5.64 -15.74 -6.74
CA PHE A 253 -7.02 -15.43 -6.38
C PHE A 253 -7.40 -14.11 -7.04
N TRP A 254 -8.40 -14.15 -7.91
CA TRP A 254 -8.84 -12.99 -8.66
C TRP A 254 -10.35 -12.99 -8.84
N ALA A 255 -10.95 -11.81 -8.72
CA ALA A 255 -12.33 -11.52 -9.07
C ALA A 255 -12.46 -10.03 -9.44
N GLU A 256 -13.59 -9.64 -9.99
CA GLU A 256 -13.87 -8.26 -10.38
C GLU A 256 -14.05 -7.34 -9.16
N SER A 257 -14.56 -7.87 -8.05
CA SER A 257 -14.74 -7.17 -6.78
C SER A 257 -13.79 -7.69 -5.69
N GLU A 258 -13.50 -6.87 -4.71
CA GLU A 258 -12.66 -7.25 -3.55
C GLU A 258 -13.33 -8.32 -2.69
N GLN A 259 -14.66 -8.26 -2.54
CA GLN A 259 -15.43 -9.34 -1.91
C GLN A 259 -15.26 -10.67 -2.67
N GLY A 260 -15.30 -10.62 -4.00
CA GLY A 260 -15.03 -11.78 -4.83
C GLY A 260 -13.60 -12.33 -4.64
N VAL A 261 -12.61 -11.44 -4.51
CA VAL A 261 -11.23 -11.83 -4.18
C VAL A 261 -11.16 -12.48 -2.80
N ALA A 262 -11.79 -11.88 -1.77
CA ALA A 262 -11.86 -12.46 -0.43
C ALA A 262 -12.51 -13.86 -0.43
N GLN A 263 -13.61 -14.03 -1.17
CA GLN A 263 -14.25 -15.33 -1.33
C GLN A 263 -13.35 -16.35 -2.05
N ALA A 264 -12.60 -15.92 -3.08
CA ALA A 264 -11.65 -16.79 -3.78
C ALA A 264 -10.52 -17.24 -2.85
N ILE A 265 -9.99 -16.32 -2.02
CA ILE A 265 -9.00 -16.61 -0.98
C ILE A 265 -9.53 -17.64 0.03
N LEU A 266 -10.75 -17.42 0.54
CA LEU A 266 -11.37 -18.31 1.52
C LEU A 266 -11.65 -19.71 0.95
N ARG A 267 -11.93 -19.84 -0.36
CA ARG A 267 -12.06 -21.13 -1.06
C ARG A 267 -10.72 -21.84 -1.21
N GLY A 268 -9.62 -21.10 -1.31
CA GLY A 268 -8.25 -21.64 -1.37
C GLY A 268 -7.94 -22.47 -2.63
N LEU A 269 -8.72 -22.33 -3.71
CA LEU A 269 -8.52 -23.11 -4.93
C LEU A 269 -7.48 -22.45 -5.82
N ILE A 270 -6.35 -23.12 -6.04
CA ILE A 270 -5.24 -22.62 -6.86
C ILE A 270 -5.22 -23.37 -8.20
N ASP A 271 -5.16 -22.62 -9.30
CA ASP A 271 -5.07 -23.18 -10.64
C ASP A 271 -3.62 -23.42 -11.06
N PHE A 272 -3.27 -24.71 -11.25
CA PHE A 272 -1.98 -25.13 -11.79
C PHE A 272 -2.11 -25.79 -13.19
N LYS A 273 -3.26 -25.63 -13.85
CA LYS A 273 -3.53 -26.28 -15.14
C LYS A 273 -3.31 -25.34 -16.33
N ARG A 274 -3.58 -24.03 -16.15
CA ARG A 274 -3.43 -23.03 -17.21
C ARG A 274 -1.97 -22.72 -17.47
N ASP A 275 -1.68 -22.34 -18.73
CA ASP A 275 -0.35 -21.86 -19.12
C ASP A 275 0.07 -20.68 -18.22
N PRO A 276 1.33 -20.66 -17.72
CA PRO A 276 2.48 -21.51 -18.04
C PRO A 276 2.69 -22.73 -17.11
N TRP A 277 1.77 -23.03 -16.20
CA TRP A 277 1.93 -24.03 -15.14
C TRP A 277 2.36 -25.44 -15.64
N PRO A 278 1.88 -25.95 -16.79
CA PRO A 278 2.37 -27.24 -17.31
C PRO A 278 3.89 -27.30 -17.50
N ASN A 279 4.52 -26.14 -17.78
CA ASN A 279 5.97 -26.05 -18.04
C ASN A 279 6.78 -25.70 -16.81
N ILE A 280 6.13 -25.38 -15.68
CA ILE A 280 6.79 -25.05 -14.40
C ILE A 280 7.13 -26.33 -13.66
N SER A 281 8.31 -26.34 -13.01
CA SER A 281 8.80 -27.51 -12.28
C SER A 281 7.84 -27.92 -11.15
N GLU A 282 7.70 -29.22 -10.91
CA GLU A 282 6.91 -29.75 -9.81
C GLU A 282 7.40 -29.25 -8.45
N SER A 283 8.70 -29.06 -8.31
CA SER A 283 9.29 -28.51 -7.06
C SER A 283 8.80 -27.07 -6.78
N ALA A 284 8.66 -26.24 -7.81
CA ALA A 284 8.09 -24.90 -7.68
C ALA A 284 6.61 -24.95 -7.30
N LYS A 285 5.82 -25.82 -7.95
CA LYS A 285 4.39 -26.00 -7.65
C LYS A 285 4.16 -26.49 -6.23
N ILE A 286 4.99 -27.41 -5.75
CA ILE A 286 4.92 -27.92 -4.38
C ILE A 286 5.17 -26.78 -3.39
N LEU A 287 6.21 -25.99 -3.60
CA LEU A 287 6.52 -24.84 -2.73
C LEU A 287 5.36 -23.84 -2.70
N VAL A 288 4.81 -23.45 -3.86
CA VAL A 288 3.64 -22.57 -3.92
C VAL A 288 2.47 -23.11 -3.12
N LYS A 289 2.12 -24.41 -3.28
CA LYS A 289 1.05 -25.07 -2.52
C LYS A 289 1.30 -25.00 -1.02
N GLN A 290 2.53 -25.24 -0.57
CA GLN A 290 2.89 -25.24 0.84
C GLN A 290 2.91 -23.86 1.47
N MET A 291 3.26 -22.81 0.68
CA MET A 291 3.19 -21.42 1.12
C MET A 291 1.75 -20.89 1.14
N LEU A 292 0.91 -21.35 0.21
CA LEU A 292 -0.53 -21.03 0.11
C LEU A 292 -1.42 -22.10 0.76
N GLU A 293 -0.91 -22.75 1.80
CA GLU A 293 -1.71 -23.67 2.63
C GLU A 293 -2.73 -22.85 3.45
N PRO A 294 -4.05 -23.12 3.32
CA PRO A 294 -5.08 -22.35 4.02
C PRO A 294 -5.04 -22.49 5.55
N ASP A 295 -4.61 -23.65 6.07
CA ASP A 295 -4.41 -23.81 7.52
C ASP A 295 -3.04 -23.26 7.93
N PRO A 296 -2.98 -22.13 8.68
CA PRO A 296 -1.72 -21.53 9.09
C PRO A 296 -0.84 -22.46 9.94
N LYS A 297 -1.42 -23.48 10.59
CA LYS A 297 -0.66 -24.46 11.37
C LYS A 297 0.09 -25.47 10.51
N LEU A 298 -0.38 -25.71 9.30
CA LEU A 298 0.23 -26.63 8.32
C LEU A 298 1.12 -25.88 7.32
N ARG A 299 0.98 -24.54 7.24
CA ARG A 299 1.77 -23.69 6.36
C ARG A 299 3.22 -23.69 6.79
N LEU A 300 4.15 -23.69 5.82
CA LEU A 300 5.58 -23.63 6.09
C LEU A 300 5.96 -22.34 6.85
N THR A 301 6.93 -22.45 7.73
CA THR A 301 7.62 -21.32 8.32
C THR A 301 8.65 -20.72 7.33
N ALA A 302 9.09 -19.48 7.55
CA ALA A 302 10.11 -18.84 6.71
C ALA A 302 11.39 -19.69 6.60
N LYS A 303 11.81 -20.32 7.71
CA LYS A 303 12.97 -21.24 7.74
C LYS A 303 12.75 -22.43 6.82
N GLN A 304 11.61 -23.11 6.93
CA GLN A 304 11.29 -24.27 6.10
C GLN A 304 11.19 -23.91 4.60
N VAL A 305 10.62 -22.74 4.27
CA VAL A 305 10.61 -22.23 2.89
C VAL A 305 12.04 -22.05 2.36
N LEU A 306 12.94 -21.44 3.13
CA LEU A 306 14.34 -21.24 2.74
C LEU A 306 15.09 -22.56 2.62
N GLU A 307 14.71 -23.59 3.36
CA GLU A 307 15.26 -24.96 3.30
C GLU A 307 14.63 -25.81 2.19
N HIS A 308 13.57 -25.33 1.51
CA HIS A 308 12.92 -26.10 0.45
C HIS A 308 13.86 -26.34 -0.74
N THR A 309 13.80 -27.54 -1.31
CA THR A 309 14.70 -28.00 -2.37
C THR A 309 14.74 -27.09 -3.61
N TRP A 310 13.62 -26.47 -3.96
CA TRP A 310 13.54 -25.54 -5.09
C TRP A 310 14.39 -24.28 -4.86
N LEU A 311 14.43 -23.74 -3.64
CA LEU A 311 15.27 -22.61 -3.27
C LEU A 311 16.72 -23.03 -3.07
N GLN A 312 16.98 -24.18 -2.43
CA GLN A 312 18.34 -24.68 -2.21
C GLN A 312 19.08 -24.98 -3.52
N ASN A 313 18.33 -25.50 -4.49
CA ASN A 313 18.85 -25.88 -5.80
C ASN A 313 18.52 -24.85 -6.89
N ALA A 314 18.36 -23.58 -6.54
CA ALA A 314 17.99 -22.52 -7.50
C ALA A 314 18.93 -22.48 -8.72
N LYS A 315 20.24 -22.80 -8.57
CA LYS A 315 21.18 -22.93 -9.68
C LYS A 315 20.87 -24.12 -10.61
N LYS A 316 20.16 -25.14 -10.13
CA LYS A 316 19.71 -26.32 -10.88
C LYS A 316 18.26 -26.18 -11.37
N ALA A 317 17.53 -25.17 -10.94
CA ALA A 317 16.19 -24.88 -11.47
C ALA A 317 16.28 -24.69 -13.00
N PRO A 318 15.22 -25.07 -13.72
CA PRO A 318 15.20 -24.95 -15.18
C PRO A 318 15.58 -23.53 -15.61
N ASN A 319 16.56 -23.43 -16.52
CA ASN A 319 16.95 -22.14 -17.12
C ASN A 319 16.08 -21.81 -18.35
N VAL A 320 14.93 -22.46 -18.45
CA VAL A 320 13.96 -22.21 -19.51
C VAL A 320 13.27 -20.88 -19.23
N PRO A 321 13.21 -19.94 -20.18
CA PRO A 321 12.44 -18.72 -20.02
C PRO A 321 10.98 -19.06 -19.71
N LEU A 322 10.39 -18.33 -18.75
CA LEU A 322 8.95 -18.47 -18.41
C LEU A 322 8.03 -17.95 -19.53
N GLY A 323 8.63 -17.48 -20.64
CA GLY A 323 7.96 -17.04 -21.85
C GLY A 323 7.55 -15.56 -21.82
N ASP A 324 7.31 -15.03 -23.02
CA ASP A 324 6.89 -13.64 -23.19
C ASP A 324 5.47 -13.40 -22.65
N VAL A 325 4.66 -14.45 -22.56
CA VAL A 325 3.33 -14.41 -21.95
C VAL A 325 3.41 -14.00 -20.47
N VAL A 326 4.31 -14.60 -19.69
CA VAL A 326 4.49 -14.24 -18.28
C VAL A 326 4.98 -12.81 -18.13
N LYS A 327 5.97 -12.40 -18.94
CA LYS A 327 6.47 -11.02 -18.93
C LYS A 327 5.39 -10.01 -19.31
N SER A 328 4.58 -10.31 -20.33
CA SER A 328 3.46 -9.46 -20.74
C SER A 328 2.42 -9.33 -19.63
N ARG A 329 2.08 -10.42 -18.96
CA ARG A 329 1.14 -10.43 -17.82
C ARG A 329 1.70 -9.64 -16.63
N LEU A 330 2.99 -9.81 -16.27
CA LEU A 330 3.65 -9.03 -15.21
C LEU A 330 3.64 -7.53 -15.53
N LYS A 331 3.92 -7.16 -16.80
CA LYS A 331 3.85 -5.77 -17.25
C LYS A 331 2.43 -5.21 -17.10
N GLN A 332 1.45 -5.95 -17.57
CA GLN A 332 0.04 -5.55 -17.49
C GLN A 332 -0.42 -5.40 -16.03
N PHE A 333 -0.07 -6.34 -15.16
CA PHE A 333 -0.38 -6.30 -13.74
C PHE A 333 0.27 -5.09 -13.05
N SER A 334 1.56 -4.82 -13.29
CA SER A 334 2.25 -3.64 -12.78
C SER A 334 1.61 -2.34 -13.28
N MET A 335 1.28 -2.25 -14.57
CA MET A 335 0.63 -1.07 -15.15
C MET A 335 -0.75 -0.83 -14.57
N MET A 336 -1.56 -1.88 -14.39
CA MET A 336 -2.90 -1.80 -13.78
C MET A 336 -2.81 -1.28 -12.34
N ASN A 337 -1.89 -1.81 -11.53
CA ASN A 337 -1.69 -1.35 -10.16
C ASN A 337 -1.26 0.12 -10.08
N ARG A 338 -0.40 0.57 -11.01
CA ARG A 338 -0.01 1.99 -11.10
C ARG A 338 -1.16 2.87 -11.56
N PHE A 339 -1.94 2.43 -12.54
CA PHE A 339 -3.12 3.15 -13.00
C PHE A 339 -4.14 3.30 -11.88
N LYS A 340 -4.45 2.20 -11.16
CA LYS A 340 -5.35 2.21 -10.01
C LYS A 340 -4.87 3.21 -8.94
N ARG A 341 -3.58 3.17 -8.56
CA ARG A 341 -2.99 4.13 -7.61
C ARG A 341 -3.11 5.59 -8.08
N LYS A 342 -2.86 5.86 -9.37
CA LYS A 342 -2.99 7.22 -9.93
C LYS A 342 -4.44 7.68 -9.98
N ALA A 343 -5.36 6.82 -10.39
CA ALA A 343 -6.79 7.14 -10.44
C ALA A 343 -7.33 7.47 -9.04
N LEU A 344 -7.02 6.64 -8.04
CA LEU A 344 -7.40 6.89 -6.65
C LEU A 344 -6.81 8.20 -6.11
N ARG A 345 -5.57 8.52 -6.50
CA ARG A 345 -4.94 9.80 -6.13
C ARG A 345 -5.70 10.99 -6.73
N VAL A 346 -6.02 10.93 -8.03
CA VAL A 346 -6.78 12.01 -8.69
C VAL A 346 -8.13 12.18 -8.00
N ILE A 347 -8.82 11.10 -7.67
CA ILE A 347 -10.09 11.14 -6.95
C ILE A 347 -9.90 11.78 -5.56
N ALA A 348 -8.90 11.35 -4.80
CA ALA A 348 -8.61 11.90 -3.47
C ALA A 348 -8.20 13.39 -3.50
N ASP A 349 -7.54 13.85 -4.56
CA ASP A 349 -7.16 15.26 -4.74
C ASP A 349 -8.36 16.15 -5.12
N PHE A 350 -9.46 15.56 -5.62
CA PHE A 350 -10.70 16.28 -5.96
C PHE A 350 -11.63 16.51 -4.79
N PHE A 351 -11.55 15.70 -3.74
CA PHE A 351 -12.41 15.84 -2.56
C PHE A 351 -11.73 16.69 -1.47
N SER A 352 -12.46 17.65 -0.92
CA SER A 352 -12.03 18.35 0.29
C SER A 352 -11.99 17.39 1.49
N ILE A 353 -11.25 17.77 2.52
CA ILE A 353 -11.16 16.97 3.76
C ILE A 353 -12.52 16.80 4.41
N GLU A 354 -13.38 17.84 4.32
CA GLU A 354 -14.76 17.84 4.85
C GLU A 354 -15.66 16.86 4.08
N GLU A 355 -15.58 16.86 2.75
CA GLU A 355 -16.34 15.92 1.91
C GLU A 355 -15.92 14.46 2.17
N VAL A 356 -14.63 14.20 2.39
CA VAL A 356 -14.14 12.86 2.74
C VAL A 356 -14.67 12.43 4.12
N GLU A 357 -14.77 13.35 5.08
CA GLU A 357 -15.33 13.07 6.41
C GLU A 357 -16.84 12.78 6.35
N ASP A 358 -17.58 13.56 5.57
CA ASP A 358 -19.01 13.34 5.33
C ASP A 358 -19.26 11.96 4.68
N PHE A 359 -18.40 11.56 3.71
CA PHE A 359 -18.44 10.22 3.13
C PHE A 359 -18.16 9.13 4.17
N LYS A 360 -17.17 9.32 5.06
CA LYS A 360 -16.87 8.36 6.13
C LYS A 360 -18.03 8.22 7.12
N GLU A 361 -18.65 9.32 7.52
CA GLU A 361 -19.82 9.28 8.38
C GLU A 361 -21.00 8.58 7.69
N MET A 362 -21.20 8.84 6.40
CA MET A 362 -22.24 8.17 5.62
C MET A 362 -21.96 6.65 5.53
N PHE A 363 -20.72 6.26 5.29
CA PHE A 363 -20.31 4.85 5.30
C PHE A 363 -20.55 4.18 6.66
N LYS A 364 -20.16 4.81 7.77
CA LYS A 364 -20.45 4.30 9.13
C LYS A 364 -21.93 4.13 9.42
N LYS A 365 -22.78 4.97 8.86
CA LYS A 365 -24.24 4.86 9.00
C LYS A 365 -24.83 3.77 8.11
N MET A 366 -24.17 3.42 7.02
CA MET A 366 -24.56 2.34 6.10
C MET A 366 -24.08 0.96 6.54
N ASP A 367 -22.91 0.87 7.16
CA ASP A 367 -22.33 -0.35 7.70
C ASP A 367 -23.08 -0.78 8.96
N THR A 368 -24.14 -1.59 8.76
CA THR A 368 -25.10 -1.93 9.81
C THR A 368 -24.56 -2.98 10.78
N ASP A 369 -23.66 -3.83 10.35
CA ASP A 369 -23.02 -4.87 11.17
C ASP A 369 -21.60 -4.49 11.65
N ASN A 370 -21.13 -3.28 11.29
CA ASN A 370 -19.84 -2.72 11.66
C ASN A 370 -18.66 -3.64 11.28
N ASP A 371 -18.79 -4.34 10.15
CA ASP A 371 -17.74 -5.21 9.65
C ASP A 371 -16.69 -4.46 8.80
N GLY A 372 -16.92 -3.17 8.53
CA GLY A 372 -16.08 -2.29 7.72
C GLY A 372 -16.28 -2.48 6.22
N ILE A 373 -17.32 -3.20 5.80
CA ILE A 373 -17.64 -3.51 4.41
C ILE A 373 -19.11 -3.15 4.17
N ILE A 374 -19.41 -2.32 3.18
CA ILE A 374 -20.80 -2.06 2.79
C ILE A 374 -21.29 -3.20 1.90
N SER A 375 -22.12 -4.06 2.45
CA SER A 375 -22.79 -5.13 1.72
C SER A 375 -23.98 -4.58 0.90
N ILE A 376 -24.55 -5.42 0.01
CA ILE A 376 -25.79 -5.08 -0.72
C ILE A 376 -26.97 -4.90 0.26
N GLU A 377 -26.95 -5.69 1.34
CA GLU A 377 -27.93 -5.60 2.44
C GLU A 377 -27.80 -4.27 3.18
N ASP A 378 -26.59 -3.81 3.45
CA ASP A 378 -26.33 -2.50 4.07
C ASP A 378 -26.76 -1.34 3.19
N LEU A 379 -26.47 -1.40 1.88
CA LEU A 379 -26.94 -0.40 0.92
C LEU A 379 -28.46 -0.35 0.86
N LYS A 380 -29.15 -1.50 0.88
CA LYS A 380 -30.62 -1.57 0.91
C LYS A 380 -31.20 -1.05 2.24
N ALA A 381 -30.54 -1.32 3.35
CA ALA A 381 -30.93 -0.85 4.67
C ALA A 381 -30.67 0.67 4.78
N GLY A 382 -29.53 1.13 4.36
CA GLY A 382 -29.15 2.55 4.32
C GLY A 382 -30.13 3.36 3.47
N HIS A 383 -30.48 2.88 2.27
CA HIS A 383 -31.44 3.54 1.39
C HIS A 383 -32.83 3.76 2.07
N ARG A 384 -33.33 2.75 2.79
CA ARG A 384 -34.58 2.87 3.56
C ARG A 384 -34.47 3.89 4.69
N ASN A 385 -33.32 3.99 5.33
CA ASN A 385 -33.09 4.89 6.46
C ASN A 385 -32.88 6.36 6.03
N PHE A 386 -32.37 6.60 4.83
CA PHE A 386 -32.14 7.96 4.31
C PHE A 386 -33.28 8.55 3.54
N GLY A 387 -34.44 7.83 3.38
CA GLY A 387 -35.68 8.36 2.84
C GLY A 387 -35.61 8.82 1.37
N SER A 388 -34.71 8.27 0.57
CA SER A 388 -34.61 8.64 -0.84
C SER A 388 -35.73 8.00 -1.66
N GLN A 389 -36.28 8.76 -2.64
CA GLN A 389 -37.37 8.34 -3.53
C GLN A 389 -36.88 7.64 -4.81
N LEU A 390 -35.69 7.05 -4.79
CA LEU A 390 -35.13 6.35 -5.95
C LEU A 390 -35.90 5.05 -6.21
N ALA A 391 -36.16 4.76 -7.46
CA ALA A 391 -36.73 3.48 -7.88
C ALA A 391 -35.75 2.33 -7.63
N GLU A 392 -36.30 1.13 -7.37
CA GLU A 392 -35.48 -0.06 -7.06
C GLU A 392 -34.45 -0.40 -8.16
N SER A 393 -34.79 -0.09 -9.43
CA SER A 393 -33.88 -0.21 -10.58
C SER A 393 -32.75 0.83 -10.59
N GLU A 394 -33.00 2.04 -10.06
CA GLU A 394 -31.99 3.10 -9.92
C GLU A 394 -31.05 2.79 -8.75
N VAL A 395 -31.60 2.22 -7.67
CA VAL A 395 -30.80 1.70 -6.55
C VAL A 395 -29.91 0.55 -7.02
N GLN A 396 -30.41 -0.33 -7.88
CA GLN A 396 -29.62 -1.42 -8.45
C GLN A 396 -28.50 -0.89 -9.36
N MET A 397 -28.77 0.11 -10.21
CA MET A 397 -27.74 0.76 -11.03
C MET A 397 -26.71 1.53 -10.20
N LEU A 398 -27.15 2.18 -9.10
CA LEU A 398 -26.27 2.83 -8.13
C LEU A 398 -25.40 1.79 -7.40
N ILE A 399 -25.99 0.66 -7.01
CA ILE A 399 -25.26 -0.48 -6.40
C ILE A 399 -24.21 -1.02 -7.36
N GLU A 400 -24.53 -1.18 -8.64
CA GLU A 400 -23.56 -1.61 -9.65
C GLU A 400 -22.47 -0.56 -9.89
N ALA A 401 -22.84 0.72 -10.00
CA ALA A 401 -21.90 1.82 -10.15
C ALA A 401 -21.03 2.02 -8.90
N VAL A 402 -21.62 1.94 -7.70
CA VAL A 402 -20.91 2.04 -6.42
C VAL A 402 -20.11 0.78 -6.14
N SER A 403 -20.58 -0.39 -6.56
CA SER A 403 -19.78 -1.62 -6.51
C SER A 403 -18.53 -1.52 -7.41
N LEU A 404 -18.67 -0.87 -8.57
CA LEU A 404 -17.51 -0.55 -9.44
C LEU A 404 -16.57 0.50 -8.81
N VAL A 405 -17.10 1.44 -8.06
CA VAL A 405 -16.36 2.52 -7.39
C VAL A 405 -15.95 2.09 -5.98
N ALA A 406 -16.81 1.43 -5.22
CA ALA A 406 -16.53 0.96 -3.85
C ALA A 406 -15.57 -0.21 -3.83
N SER A 407 -15.53 -1.07 -4.85
CA SER A 407 -14.41 -2.01 -5.03
C SER A 407 -13.06 -1.29 -5.15
N ASN A 408 -13.07 0.02 -5.34
CA ASN A 408 -11.91 0.89 -5.33
C ASN A 408 -11.72 1.73 -4.05
N PHE A 409 -12.76 1.86 -3.18
CA PHE A 409 -12.74 2.68 -1.97
C PHE A 409 -12.72 1.88 -0.65
N THR A 410 -13.09 0.61 -0.65
CA THR A 410 -13.33 -0.19 0.58
C THR A 410 -12.04 -0.58 1.33
N PHE A 411 -10.87 -0.13 0.91
CA PHE A 411 -9.61 -0.28 1.63
C PHE A 411 -8.86 1.02 1.90
N ILE A 412 -9.53 2.14 1.89
CA ILE A 412 -9.10 3.26 2.72
C ILE A 412 -9.57 2.85 4.12
N ASN A 413 -8.64 2.40 4.94
CA ASN A 413 -8.86 1.99 6.31
C ASN A 413 -9.83 2.94 7.02
N ILE A 414 -11.13 2.59 7.09
CA ILE A 414 -12.10 3.20 7.99
C ILE A 414 -12.09 2.38 9.28
N SER A 415 -10.93 2.10 9.80
CA SER A 415 -10.79 1.69 11.19
C SER A 415 -10.22 2.88 11.94
N SER A 416 -11.19 3.61 12.55
CA SER A 416 -11.17 4.63 13.62
C SER A 416 -10.02 5.61 13.64
#